data_5732f4a0c2912c4b3ea02576923cd963
#
_entry.id   5732f4a0c2912c4b3ea02576923cd963
#
_cell.length_a   1.000
_cell.length_b   1.000
_cell.length_c   1.000
_cell.angle_alpha   90.00
_cell.angle_beta   90.00
_cell.angle_gamma   90.00
#
_symmetry.space_group_name_H-M   'P 1'
#
loop_
_entity.id
_entity.type
_entity.pdbx_description
1 polymer ?
#
loop_
_entity_poly.entity_id
_entity_poly.type
_entity_poly.pdbx_seq_one_letter_code
_entity_poly.pdbx_strand_id
1 'polypeptide(L)'
;GMNVAVVRRATAGLAAWLTGRGDGGRPVVVGRDARHGSEAFAQAAAEVLAGAGFAVHVLPEPLPTPVLAFAVRRLGAVAGIQITASHNPPADNGYKVYLADGAQLAPPADAEIEAAITAAPGAFSIPTAPARTVVDPVEDYLARVASLPRGGARGLRIALTPLHGVGGRTVVHALSRAGFTDVHVVGSQAVPDPDFPTVAFPNPEEPGATDALLALAAEVDADLAIALDPDADRCALGVPGPDATWRMLSGDETGVLLGDHLLRCGGYTDPLVATTVVSSSMLGRVAQAYGARYAETLTGFKWIVRGGPGLVYGYEEALGYCVDPNAVRDKDGIAAAVLATDLLAGLRAHGRTLLDRLDELAAAHGVHLTAGVSLRMEPSARDAAVARLGAEPPEGWEIDRPAPDVLRLRRAGERLVIRPSGTEPKLKAYLEVVEPVTDGLDDARARATDRLAALRAEVGGLLQEE
;
A
#
# COMPACT_ATOMS: atom_id res chain seq x y z
N GLY A 1 -16.33 16.56 8.15
CA GLY A 1 -15.79 15.29 8.61
C GLY A 1 -16.80 14.16 8.52
N MET A 2 -16.38 12.92 8.64
CA MET A 2 -17.24 11.74 8.64
C MET A 2 -18.10 11.69 9.90
N ASN A 3 -19.38 11.33 9.75
CA ASN A 3 -20.33 11.12 10.85
C ASN A 3 -21.40 10.11 10.40
N VAL A 4 -22.23 9.63 11.33
CA VAL A 4 -23.26 8.61 11.06
C VAL A 4 -24.22 9.02 9.92
N ALA A 5 -24.59 10.29 9.82
CA ALA A 5 -25.50 10.75 8.76
C ALA A 5 -24.83 10.65 7.37
N VAL A 6 -23.56 11.00 7.26
CA VAL A 6 -22.77 10.86 6.03
C VAL A 6 -22.63 9.39 5.66
N VAL A 7 -22.29 8.52 6.64
CA VAL A 7 -22.15 7.08 6.41
C VAL A 7 -23.47 6.47 5.93
N ARG A 8 -24.60 6.80 6.56
CA ARG A 8 -25.92 6.31 6.12
C ARG A 8 -26.22 6.68 4.67
N ARG A 9 -25.96 7.94 4.28
CA ARG A 9 -26.20 8.39 2.90
C ARG A 9 -25.24 7.72 1.91
N ALA A 10 -23.97 7.64 2.23
CA ALA A 10 -22.97 6.96 1.39
C ALA A 10 -23.35 5.48 1.17
N THR A 11 -23.74 4.80 2.25
CA THR A 11 -24.16 3.40 2.19
C THR A 11 -25.49 3.21 1.43
N ALA A 12 -26.44 4.13 1.59
CA ALA A 12 -27.70 4.07 0.83
C ALA A 12 -27.47 4.25 -0.68
N GLY A 13 -26.56 5.16 -1.07
CA GLY A 13 -26.17 5.34 -2.47
C GLY A 13 -25.50 4.07 -3.04
N LEU A 14 -24.57 3.48 -2.30
CA LEU A 14 -23.94 2.20 -2.67
C LEU A 14 -25.00 1.09 -2.81
N ALA A 15 -25.91 0.96 -1.85
CA ALA A 15 -26.98 -0.04 -1.88
C ALA A 15 -27.91 0.14 -3.09
N ALA A 16 -28.29 1.38 -3.39
CA ALA A 16 -29.11 1.71 -4.55
C ALA A 16 -28.40 1.35 -5.87
N TRP A 17 -27.13 1.69 -5.98
CA TRP A 17 -26.31 1.36 -7.15
C TRP A 17 -26.17 -0.16 -7.36
N LEU A 18 -25.88 -0.92 -6.30
CA LEU A 18 -25.81 -2.39 -6.34
C LEU A 18 -27.18 -3.00 -6.75
N THR A 19 -28.27 -2.51 -6.16
CA THR A 19 -29.63 -2.97 -6.49
C THR A 19 -29.97 -2.71 -7.96
N GLY A 20 -29.63 -1.53 -8.48
CA GLY A 20 -29.82 -1.16 -9.88
C GLY A 20 -29.05 -2.06 -10.88
N ARG A 21 -27.99 -2.71 -10.43
CA ARG A 21 -27.19 -3.69 -11.19
C ARG A 21 -27.70 -5.14 -11.08
N GLY A 22 -28.74 -5.37 -10.30
CA GLY A 22 -29.30 -6.70 -10.06
C GLY A 22 -28.62 -7.48 -8.94
N ASP A 23 -27.79 -6.82 -8.11
CA ASP A 23 -27.07 -7.45 -6.99
C ASP A 23 -27.86 -7.40 -5.67
N GLY A 24 -29.13 -6.94 -5.68
CA GLY A 24 -29.99 -6.92 -4.50
C GLY A 24 -30.11 -8.28 -3.81
N GLY A 25 -30.08 -8.31 -2.48
CA GLY A 25 -30.18 -9.53 -1.68
C GLY A 25 -28.88 -10.35 -1.56
N ARG A 26 -27.85 -10.03 -2.33
CA ARG A 26 -26.57 -10.75 -2.30
C ARG A 26 -25.71 -10.37 -1.09
N PRO A 27 -24.67 -11.17 -0.75
CA PRO A 27 -23.79 -10.88 0.39
C PRO A 27 -23.03 -9.57 0.23
N VAL A 28 -22.90 -8.81 1.33
CA VAL A 28 -21.98 -7.67 1.48
C VAL A 28 -21.24 -7.84 2.79
N VAL A 29 -19.94 -7.55 2.80
CA VAL A 29 -19.08 -7.67 4.00
C VAL A 29 -18.83 -6.28 4.59
N VAL A 30 -18.92 -6.15 5.91
CA VAL A 30 -18.61 -4.90 6.62
C VAL A 30 -17.56 -5.17 7.70
N GLY A 31 -16.47 -4.43 7.66
CA GLY A 31 -15.39 -4.47 8.63
C GLY A 31 -14.99 -3.07 9.08
N ARG A 32 -14.10 -3.03 10.08
CA ARG A 32 -13.60 -1.78 10.65
C ARG A 32 -12.23 -1.93 11.26
N ASP A 33 -11.53 -0.81 11.42
CA ASP A 33 -10.37 -0.68 12.30
C ASP A 33 -10.80 -0.36 13.76
N ALA A 34 -9.83 0.03 14.60
CA ALA A 34 -10.05 0.35 16.00
C ALA A 34 -10.14 1.85 16.30
N ARG A 35 -10.24 2.72 15.28
CA ARG A 35 -10.32 4.17 15.47
C ARG A 35 -11.59 4.60 16.18
N HIS A 36 -11.55 5.77 16.81
CA HIS A 36 -12.73 6.42 17.35
C HIS A 36 -13.83 6.52 16.28
N GLY A 37 -15.05 6.12 16.64
CA GLY A 37 -16.20 6.16 15.75
C GLY A 37 -16.31 5.01 14.75
N SER A 38 -15.25 4.24 14.47
CA SER A 38 -15.29 3.16 13.46
C SER A 38 -16.37 2.12 13.74
N GLU A 39 -16.62 1.77 15.00
CA GLU A 39 -17.71 0.86 15.39
C GLU A 39 -19.08 1.40 15.03
N ALA A 40 -19.39 2.64 15.42
CA ALA A 40 -20.68 3.27 15.13
C ALA A 40 -20.90 3.44 13.61
N PHE A 41 -19.84 3.71 12.86
CA PHE A 41 -19.91 3.84 11.40
C PHE A 41 -20.11 2.50 10.71
N ALA A 42 -19.40 1.46 11.14
CA ALA A 42 -19.59 0.11 10.62
C ALA A 42 -21.00 -0.43 10.91
N GLN A 43 -21.50 -0.20 12.13
CA GLN A 43 -22.87 -0.54 12.49
C GLN A 43 -23.88 0.20 11.61
N ALA A 44 -23.73 1.53 11.43
CA ALA A 44 -24.64 2.32 10.60
C ALA A 44 -24.64 1.84 9.13
N ALA A 45 -23.47 1.49 8.58
CA ALA A 45 -23.38 0.93 7.25
C ALA A 45 -24.07 -0.44 7.14
N ALA A 46 -23.83 -1.33 8.10
CA ALA A 46 -24.44 -2.65 8.14
C ALA A 46 -25.97 -2.59 8.26
N GLU A 47 -26.51 -1.70 9.10
CA GLU A 47 -27.95 -1.51 9.29
C GLU A 47 -28.64 -0.96 8.04
N VAL A 48 -28.02 -0.03 7.32
CA VAL A 48 -28.53 0.52 6.06
C VAL A 48 -28.57 -0.56 4.97
N LEU A 49 -27.50 -1.34 4.82
CA LEU A 49 -27.45 -2.45 3.86
C LEU A 49 -28.50 -3.51 4.17
N ALA A 50 -28.67 -3.87 5.45
CA ALA A 50 -29.71 -4.80 5.89
C ALA A 50 -31.13 -4.25 5.63
N GLY A 51 -31.34 -2.94 5.88
CA GLY A 51 -32.59 -2.24 5.56
C GLY A 51 -32.88 -2.19 4.06
N ALA A 52 -31.86 -2.20 3.21
CA ALA A 52 -31.97 -2.30 1.76
C ALA A 52 -32.11 -3.76 1.26
N GLY A 53 -32.15 -4.75 2.17
CA GLY A 53 -32.40 -6.15 1.85
C GLY A 53 -31.16 -6.98 1.48
N PHE A 54 -29.95 -6.48 1.68
CA PHE A 54 -28.71 -7.25 1.46
C PHE A 54 -28.44 -8.29 2.56
N ALA A 55 -27.80 -9.40 2.21
CA ALA A 55 -27.27 -10.36 3.18
C ALA A 55 -25.95 -9.82 3.78
N VAL A 56 -26.05 -9.13 4.91
CA VAL A 56 -24.92 -8.44 5.52
C VAL A 56 -24.11 -9.38 6.40
N HIS A 57 -22.82 -9.52 6.10
CA HIS A 57 -21.82 -10.22 6.90
C HIS A 57 -20.92 -9.19 7.61
N VAL A 58 -20.93 -9.20 8.94
CA VAL A 58 -20.12 -8.29 9.75
C VAL A 58 -18.89 -9.05 10.28
N LEU A 59 -17.71 -8.47 10.18
CA LEU A 59 -16.52 -9.02 10.81
C LEU A 59 -16.61 -8.95 12.34
N PRO A 60 -16.08 -9.93 13.10
CA PRO A 60 -16.39 -10.11 14.53
C PRO A 60 -15.79 -9.01 15.41
N GLU A 61 -14.71 -8.39 14.98
CA GLU A 61 -13.91 -7.43 15.74
C GLU A 61 -13.19 -6.45 14.78
N PRO A 62 -12.44 -5.47 15.29
CA PRO A 62 -11.53 -4.70 14.44
C PRO A 62 -10.50 -5.62 13.79
N LEU A 63 -10.49 -5.65 12.45
CA LEU A 63 -9.62 -6.52 11.66
C LEU A 63 -8.90 -5.74 10.54
N PRO A 64 -7.73 -6.25 10.10
CA PRO A 64 -6.98 -5.68 8.99
C PRO A 64 -7.78 -5.53 7.69
N THR A 65 -7.51 -4.47 6.97
CA THR A 65 -8.11 -4.21 5.64
C THR A 65 -7.92 -5.39 4.66
N PRO A 66 -6.73 -6.04 4.56
CA PRO A 66 -6.57 -7.21 3.68
C PRO A 66 -7.47 -8.39 4.07
N VAL A 67 -7.81 -8.56 5.35
CA VAL A 67 -8.76 -9.62 5.78
C VAL A 67 -10.16 -9.35 5.23
N LEU A 68 -10.61 -8.10 5.20
CA LEU A 68 -11.89 -7.74 4.57
C LEU A 68 -11.83 -7.94 3.05
N ALA A 69 -10.79 -7.47 2.37
CA ALA A 69 -10.65 -7.65 0.92
C ALA A 69 -10.62 -9.15 0.53
N PHE A 70 -9.96 -9.98 1.33
CA PHE A 70 -10.00 -11.44 1.21
C PHE A 70 -11.42 -11.98 1.40
N ALA A 71 -12.15 -11.53 2.43
CA ALA A 71 -13.50 -12.00 2.74
C ALA A 71 -14.50 -11.69 1.62
N VAL A 72 -14.40 -10.54 0.94
CA VAL A 72 -15.25 -10.20 -0.20
C VAL A 72 -15.21 -11.30 -1.25
N ARG A 73 -14.03 -11.74 -1.64
CA ARG A 73 -13.85 -12.80 -2.65
C ARG A 73 -14.21 -14.18 -2.11
N ARG A 74 -13.77 -14.48 -0.90
CA ARG A 74 -13.98 -15.78 -0.24
C ARG A 74 -15.46 -16.11 -0.06
N LEU A 75 -16.27 -15.11 0.23
CA LEU A 75 -17.72 -15.24 0.47
C LEU A 75 -18.58 -14.98 -0.79
N GLY A 76 -17.96 -14.65 -1.92
CA GLY A 76 -18.69 -14.29 -3.14
C GLY A 76 -19.55 -13.02 -2.95
N ALA A 77 -19.12 -12.11 -2.08
CA ALA A 77 -19.83 -10.88 -1.81
C ALA A 77 -19.77 -9.91 -3.00
N VAL A 78 -20.83 -9.13 -3.20
CA VAL A 78 -20.89 -8.13 -4.28
C VAL A 78 -20.17 -6.85 -3.94
N ALA A 79 -19.99 -6.58 -2.64
CA ALA A 79 -19.19 -5.48 -2.14
C ALA A 79 -18.65 -5.76 -0.74
N GLY A 80 -17.63 -5.01 -0.35
CA GLY A 80 -17.11 -4.91 1.01
C GLY A 80 -16.94 -3.46 1.42
N ILE A 81 -17.15 -3.18 2.69
CA ILE A 81 -16.94 -1.86 3.28
C ILE A 81 -15.97 -2.02 4.44
N GLN A 82 -14.84 -1.31 4.39
CA GLN A 82 -13.91 -1.20 5.51
C GLN A 82 -13.93 0.22 6.05
N ILE A 83 -14.30 0.37 7.30
CA ILE A 83 -14.25 1.65 8.00
C ILE A 83 -12.83 1.80 8.58
N THR A 84 -12.03 2.64 7.93
CA THR A 84 -10.64 2.93 8.31
C THR A 84 -10.12 4.18 7.61
N ALA A 85 -9.28 4.94 8.29
CA ALA A 85 -8.51 6.03 7.69
C ALA A 85 -7.03 5.64 7.46
N SER A 86 -6.71 4.33 7.49
CA SER A 86 -5.35 3.81 7.29
C SER A 86 -4.35 4.50 8.24
N HIS A 87 -3.34 5.18 7.70
CA HIS A 87 -2.27 5.86 8.43
C HIS A 87 -2.55 7.35 8.75
N ASN A 88 -3.75 7.83 8.52
CA ASN A 88 -4.12 9.22 8.84
C ASN A 88 -4.13 9.48 10.35
N PRO A 89 -4.09 10.76 10.78
CA PRO A 89 -4.17 11.14 12.19
C PRO A 89 -5.37 10.56 12.95
N PRO A 90 -5.31 10.54 14.30
CA PRO A 90 -6.39 9.97 15.16
C PRO A 90 -7.79 10.52 14.89
N ALA A 91 -7.89 11.81 14.51
CA ALA A 91 -9.17 12.48 14.28
C ALA A 91 -9.88 12.08 12.99
N ASP A 92 -9.19 11.35 12.10
CA ASP A 92 -9.71 10.99 10.80
C ASP A 92 -10.40 9.61 10.82
N ASN A 93 -11.47 9.51 10.04
CA ASN A 93 -12.10 8.26 9.66
C ASN A 93 -12.21 8.19 8.13
N GLY A 94 -12.37 6.97 7.61
CA GLY A 94 -12.52 6.73 6.19
C GLY A 94 -13.50 5.59 5.90
N TYR A 95 -13.89 5.49 4.63
CA TYR A 95 -14.86 4.53 4.14
C TYR A 95 -14.34 3.95 2.84
N LYS A 96 -13.65 2.80 2.93
CA LYS A 96 -13.11 2.08 1.76
C LYS A 96 -14.19 1.13 1.22
N VAL A 97 -14.40 1.15 -0.10
CA VAL A 97 -15.33 0.27 -0.80
C VAL A 97 -14.57 -0.69 -1.70
N TYR A 98 -14.87 -1.97 -1.56
CA TYR A 98 -14.39 -3.06 -2.41
C TYR A 98 -15.56 -3.60 -3.23
N LEU A 99 -15.33 -3.92 -4.49
CA LEU A 99 -16.34 -4.53 -5.36
C LEU A 99 -16.17 -6.06 -5.43
N ALA A 100 -17.05 -6.74 -6.13
CA ALA A 100 -17.13 -8.20 -6.21
C ALA A 100 -15.81 -8.89 -6.64
N ASP A 101 -14.97 -8.18 -7.40
CA ASP A 101 -13.63 -8.66 -7.79
C ASP A 101 -12.59 -8.58 -6.66
N GLY A 102 -12.96 -8.05 -5.48
CA GLY A 102 -12.09 -7.85 -4.33
C GLY A 102 -11.17 -6.63 -4.44
N ALA A 103 -11.28 -5.83 -5.50
CA ALA A 103 -10.49 -4.62 -5.67
C ALA A 103 -11.27 -3.37 -5.20
N GLN A 104 -10.53 -2.33 -4.83
CA GLN A 104 -11.11 -1.06 -4.48
C GLN A 104 -11.90 -0.44 -5.64
N LEU A 105 -12.92 0.35 -5.27
CA LEU A 105 -13.73 1.15 -6.17
C LEU A 105 -12.88 1.98 -7.14
N ALA A 106 -13.24 1.94 -8.41
CA ALA A 106 -12.55 2.67 -9.48
C ALA A 106 -13.56 3.18 -10.53
N PRO A 107 -13.21 4.16 -11.37
CA PRO A 107 -14.04 4.61 -12.47
C PRO A 107 -14.49 3.46 -13.39
N PRO A 108 -15.72 3.51 -13.93
CA PRO A 108 -16.72 4.59 -13.79
C PRO A 108 -17.63 4.43 -12.56
N ALA A 109 -17.49 3.35 -11.79
CA ALA A 109 -18.39 3.02 -10.69
C ALA A 109 -18.37 4.07 -9.55
N ASP A 110 -17.24 4.76 -9.33
CA ASP A 110 -17.14 5.84 -8.34
C ASP A 110 -18.08 7.01 -8.66
N ALA A 111 -18.10 7.47 -9.91
CA ALA A 111 -19.02 8.54 -10.34
C ALA A 111 -20.49 8.11 -10.31
N GLU A 112 -20.77 6.85 -10.67
CA GLU A 112 -22.13 6.28 -10.61
C GLU A 112 -22.63 6.19 -9.16
N ILE A 113 -21.80 5.76 -8.23
CA ILE A 113 -22.11 5.69 -6.79
C ILE A 113 -22.25 7.11 -6.21
N GLU A 114 -21.40 8.06 -6.58
CA GLU A 114 -21.52 9.45 -6.15
C GLU A 114 -22.87 10.07 -6.57
N ALA A 115 -23.30 9.81 -7.80
CA ALA A 115 -24.62 10.23 -8.26
C ALA A 115 -25.74 9.59 -7.43
N ALA A 116 -25.64 8.29 -7.10
CA ALA A 116 -26.60 7.60 -6.25
C ALA A 116 -26.60 8.13 -4.81
N ILE A 117 -25.45 8.50 -4.24
CA ILE A 117 -25.33 9.15 -2.93
C ILE A 117 -26.01 10.53 -2.94
N THR A 118 -25.82 11.27 -4.02
CA THR A 118 -26.45 12.60 -4.18
C THR A 118 -27.97 12.49 -4.22
N ALA A 119 -28.50 11.47 -4.89
CA ALA A 119 -29.95 11.19 -4.97
C ALA A 119 -30.51 10.53 -3.72
N ALA A 120 -29.68 10.08 -2.77
CA ALA A 120 -30.16 9.41 -1.55
C ALA A 120 -31.00 10.35 -0.67
N PRO A 121 -32.02 9.81 0.01
CA PRO A 121 -32.86 10.61 0.93
C PRO A 121 -32.04 11.13 2.12
N GLY A 122 -32.68 12.00 2.92
CA GLY A 122 -32.05 12.46 4.17
C GLY A 122 -31.69 11.29 5.09
N ALA A 123 -30.56 11.37 5.77
CA ALA A 123 -29.97 10.27 6.54
C ALA A 123 -30.93 9.58 7.53
N PHE A 124 -31.86 10.34 8.14
CA PHE A 124 -32.81 9.82 9.10
C PHE A 124 -34.08 9.20 8.45
N SER A 125 -34.24 9.38 7.14
CA SER A 125 -35.32 8.75 6.36
C SER A 125 -34.89 7.46 5.66
N ILE A 126 -33.60 7.09 5.77
CA ILE A 126 -33.06 5.86 5.19
C ILE A 126 -33.52 4.68 6.04
N PRO A 127 -34.20 3.66 5.44
CA PRO A 127 -34.56 2.44 6.15
C PRO A 127 -33.34 1.72 6.72
N THR A 128 -33.47 1.20 7.92
CA THR A 128 -32.43 0.39 8.58
C THR A 128 -33.05 -0.90 9.14
N ALA A 129 -32.26 -1.96 9.17
CA ALA A 129 -32.60 -3.22 9.83
C ALA A 129 -31.38 -3.79 10.56
N PRO A 130 -31.56 -4.61 11.61
CA PRO A 130 -30.44 -5.23 12.30
C PRO A 130 -29.63 -6.16 11.39
N ALA A 131 -28.31 -5.94 11.28
CA ALA A 131 -27.40 -6.88 10.66
C ALA A 131 -26.93 -7.88 11.73
N ARG A 132 -27.19 -9.18 11.54
CA ARG A 132 -27.00 -10.21 12.59
C ARG A 132 -26.00 -11.29 12.24
N THR A 133 -25.56 -11.39 10.98
CA THR A 133 -24.64 -12.45 10.57
C THR A 133 -23.20 -12.00 10.80
N VAL A 134 -22.55 -12.64 11.75
CA VAL A 134 -21.12 -12.46 12.02
C VAL A 134 -20.37 -13.56 11.28
N VAL A 135 -19.29 -13.18 10.57
CA VAL A 135 -18.39 -14.11 9.87
C VAL A 135 -16.96 -13.86 10.28
N ASP A 136 -16.19 -14.91 10.47
CA ASP A 136 -14.76 -14.84 10.79
C ASP A 136 -13.93 -15.48 9.67
N PRO A 137 -13.34 -14.69 8.77
CA PRO A 137 -12.50 -15.19 7.69
C PRO A 137 -11.02 -15.36 8.07
N VAL A 138 -10.63 -15.04 9.32
CA VAL A 138 -9.23 -14.94 9.74
C VAL A 138 -8.48 -16.26 9.55
N GLU A 139 -9.09 -17.38 9.91
CA GLU A 139 -8.45 -18.71 9.78
C GLU A 139 -8.14 -19.06 8.30
N ASP A 140 -9.07 -18.83 7.41
CA ASP A 140 -8.88 -19.05 5.96
C ASP A 140 -7.81 -18.12 5.39
N TYR A 141 -7.83 -16.84 5.82
CA TYR A 141 -6.82 -15.85 5.44
C TYR A 141 -5.42 -16.25 5.92
N LEU A 142 -5.28 -16.62 7.20
CA LEU A 142 -4.01 -17.06 7.79
C LEU A 142 -3.48 -18.31 7.09
N ALA A 143 -4.34 -19.28 6.78
CA ALA A 143 -3.96 -20.48 6.03
C ALA A 143 -3.43 -20.12 4.64
N ARG A 144 -4.04 -19.15 3.96
CA ARG A 144 -3.58 -18.67 2.65
C ARG A 144 -2.24 -17.98 2.75
N VAL A 145 -2.07 -17.03 3.69
CA VAL A 145 -0.81 -16.29 3.87
C VAL A 145 0.33 -17.23 4.27
N ALA A 146 0.08 -18.19 5.16
CA ALA A 146 1.08 -19.18 5.56
C ALA A 146 1.53 -20.12 4.42
N SER A 147 0.78 -20.20 3.34
CA SER A 147 1.14 -20.97 2.14
C SER A 147 2.02 -20.23 1.14
N LEU A 148 2.30 -18.94 1.35
CA LEU A 148 3.08 -18.11 0.42
C LEU A 148 4.58 -18.40 0.43
N PRO A 149 5.25 -18.69 1.58
CA PRO A 149 6.67 -18.99 1.62
C PRO A 149 7.06 -20.11 0.67
N ARG A 150 8.17 -19.92 -0.04
CA ARG A 150 8.71 -20.88 -1.01
C ARG A 150 9.97 -21.57 -0.53
N GLY A 151 10.68 -20.97 0.44
CA GLY A 151 11.89 -21.50 1.04
C GLY A 151 11.62 -22.46 2.20
N GLY A 152 12.67 -23.17 2.66
CA GLY A 152 12.64 -24.08 3.83
C GLY A 152 13.25 -23.49 5.10
N ALA A 153 14.07 -22.43 4.99
CA ALA A 153 14.73 -21.80 6.13
C ALA A 153 13.74 -21.00 6.98
N ARG A 154 13.90 -21.05 8.34
CA ARG A 154 12.94 -20.39 9.26
C ARG A 154 13.60 -19.71 10.46
N GLY A 155 14.90 -19.86 10.67
CA GLY A 155 15.61 -19.35 11.84
C GLY A 155 15.93 -17.87 11.75
N LEU A 156 14.92 -17.03 11.94
CA LEU A 156 15.07 -15.56 11.99
C LEU A 156 14.45 -15.02 13.28
N ARG A 157 15.10 -14.00 13.85
CA ARG A 157 14.56 -13.16 14.92
C ARG A 157 13.98 -11.88 14.33
N ILE A 158 12.73 -11.59 14.62
CA ILE A 158 11.95 -10.51 14.02
C ILE A 158 11.52 -9.52 15.08
N ALA A 159 11.83 -8.25 14.93
CA ALA A 159 11.20 -7.16 15.66
C ALA A 159 9.98 -6.64 14.89
N LEU A 160 8.87 -6.36 15.57
CA LEU A 160 7.61 -6.00 14.91
C LEU A 160 6.87 -4.88 15.65
N THR A 161 6.31 -3.95 14.90
CA THR A 161 5.30 -3.00 15.41
C THR A 161 4.07 -2.96 14.51
N PRO A 162 2.86 -3.05 15.08
CA PRO A 162 1.60 -2.74 14.39
C PRO A 162 1.22 -1.25 14.50
N LEU A 163 2.05 -0.38 15.04
CA LEU A 163 1.78 1.05 15.27
C LEU A 163 0.39 1.31 15.89
N HIS A 164 0.08 0.63 17.00
CA HIS A 164 -1.24 0.68 17.66
C HIS A 164 -2.42 0.28 16.74
N GLY A 165 -2.14 -0.42 15.64
CA GLY A 165 -3.13 -0.84 14.67
C GLY A 165 -3.69 -2.24 14.93
N VAL A 166 -4.59 -2.65 14.06
CA VAL A 166 -5.32 -3.94 14.17
C VAL A 166 -4.55 -5.14 13.61
N GLY A 167 -3.36 -4.92 12.99
CA GLY A 167 -2.58 -5.96 12.35
C GLY A 167 -1.77 -6.86 13.28
N GLY A 168 -1.49 -6.42 14.53
CA GLY A 168 -0.50 -7.05 15.41
C GLY A 168 -0.74 -8.53 15.64
N ARG A 169 -1.93 -8.90 16.10
CA ARG A 169 -2.29 -10.31 16.35
C ARG A 169 -2.26 -11.14 15.06
N THR A 170 -2.82 -10.61 13.99
CA THR A 170 -2.94 -11.32 12.71
C THR A 170 -1.57 -11.59 12.09
N VAL A 171 -0.64 -10.61 12.09
CA VAL A 171 0.69 -10.80 11.51
C VAL A 171 1.55 -11.75 12.33
N VAL A 172 1.47 -11.71 13.67
CA VAL A 172 2.19 -12.66 14.53
C VAL A 172 1.70 -14.10 14.28
N HIS A 173 0.39 -14.30 14.15
CA HIS A 173 -0.17 -15.61 13.80
C HIS A 173 0.23 -16.05 12.39
N ALA A 174 0.24 -15.14 11.41
CA ALA A 174 0.67 -15.42 10.03
C ALA A 174 2.13 -15.88 9.99
N LEU A 175 3.03 -15.12 10.64
CA LEU A 175 4.46 -15.47 10.76
C LEU A 175 4.65 -16.81 11.45
N SER A 176 3.98 -17.02 12.59
CA SER A 176 4.05 -18.27 13.35
C SER A 176 3.60 -19.49 12.53
N ARG A 177 2.48 -19.39 11.80
CA ARG A 177 1.99 -20.45 10.91
C ARG A 177 2.91 -20.70 9.71
N ALA A 178 3.59 -19.65 9.25
CA ALA A 178 4.63 -19.78 8.23
C ALA A 178 5.93 -20.39 8.77
N GLY A 179 6.02 -20.65 10.09
CA GLY A 179 7.16 -21.26 10.76
C GLY A 179 8.18 -20.27 11.35
N PHE A 180 7.87 -18.97 11.36
CA PHE A 180 8.69 -17.93 11.99
C PHE A 180 8.15 -17.61 13.38
N THR A 181 8.77 -18.16 14.43
CA THR A 181 8.23 -18.14 15.79
C THR A 181 8.97 -17.22 16.75
N ASP A 182 10.19 -16.74 16.39
CA ASP A 182 10.97 -15.81 17.21
C ASP A 182 10.60 -14.35 16.83
N VAL A 183 9.43 -13.89 17.30
CA VAL A 183 8.86 -12.57 16.99
C VAL A 183 8.72 -11.75 18.26
N HIS A 184 9.36 -10.58 18.29
CA HIS A 184 9.37 -9.61 19.37
C HIS A 184 8.55 -8.38 18.96
N VAL A 185 7.50 -8.08 19.71
CA VAL A 185 6.60 -6.97 19.41
C VAL A 185 6.91 -5.78 20.31
N VAL A 186 6.92 -4.57 19.74
CA VAL A 186 7.04 -3.32 20.52
C VAL A 186 5.87 -3.23 21.51
N GLY A 187 6.14 -3.46 22.80
CA GLY A 187 5.10 -3.63 23.82
C GLY A 187 4.18 -2.43 23.95
N SER A 188 4.72 -1.20 23.84
CA SER A 188 3.94 0.04 23.91
C SER A 188 3.01 0.27 22.69
N GLN A 189 3.20 -0.45 21.59
CA GLN A 189 2.45 -0.29 20.34
C GLN A 189 1.67 -1.56 19.94
N ALA A 190 1.72 -2.60 20.76
CA ALA A 190 1.22 -3.95 20.41
C ALA A 190 -0.31 -4.06 20.34
N VAL A 191 -1.01 -3.26 21.12
CA VAL A 191 -2.47 -3.28 21.24
C VAL A 191 -3.07 -2.10 20.46
N PRO A 192 -4.18 -2.31 19.74
CA PRO A 192 -4.88 -1.22 19.07
C PRO A 192 -5.25 -0.09 20.03
N ASP A 193 -4.86 1.13 19.68
CA ASP A 193 -5.19 2.34 20.44
C ASP A 193 -5.55 3.47 19.45
N PRO A 194 -6.80 3.98 19.50
CA PRO A 194 -7.27 4.97 18.54
C PRO A 194 -6.58 6.34 18.67
N ASP A 195 -5.87 6.60 19.77
CA ASP A 195 -5.15 7.86 20.01
C ASP A 195 -3.69 7.81 19.53
N PHE A 196 -3.16 6.63 19.17
CA PHE A 196 -1.77 6.42 18.72
C PHE A 196 -0.72 7.12 19.59
N PRO A 197 -0.69 6.92 20.93
CA PRO A 197 -0.05 7.79 21.90
C PRO A 197 1.48 7.90 21.79
N THR A 198 2.14 6.99 21.05
CA THR A 198 3.60 6.99 20.93
C THR A 198 4.11 7.64 19.64
N VAL A 199 3.22 8.04 18.73
CA VAL A 199 3.59 8.60 17.41
C VAL A 199 2.67 9.77 17.05
N ALA A 200 3.23 10.80 16.43
CA ALA A 200 2.44 11.94 15.97
C ALA A 200 1.52 11.55 14.76
N PHE A 201 2.04 10.70 13.90
CA PHE A 201 1.32 10.12 12.77
C PHE A 201 1.59 8.62 12.71
N PRO A 202 0.56 7.76 12.66
CA PRO A 202 0.73 6.31 12.64
C PRO A 202 1.07 5.80 11.22
N ASN A 203 2.07 6.41 10.60
CA ASN A 203 2.58 6.07 9.27
C ASN A 203 4.05 5.66 9.37
N PRO A 204 4.45 4.45 8.98
CA PRO A 204 5.84 4.00 9.04
C PRO A 204 6.83 4.87 8.23
N GLU A 205 6.37 5.70 7.28
CA GLU A 205 7.21 6.62 6.51
C GLU A 205 7.49 7.93 7.25
N GLU A 206 6.75 8.24 8.30
CA GLU A 206 6.93 9.49 9.03
C GLU A 206 8.12 9.42 10.00
N PRO A 207 8.90 10.51 10.11
CA PRO A 207 10.02 10.58 11.05
C PRO A 207 9.57 10.24 12.48
N GLY A 208 10.32 9.38 13.16
CA GLY A 208 10.04 8.95 14.53
C GLY A 208 9.02 7.83 14.68
N ALA A 209 8.23 7.50 13.65
CA ALA A 209 7.22 6.46 13.74
C ALA A 209 7.81 5.06 14.00
N THR A 210 8.99 4.80 13.50
CA THR A 210 9.68 3.50 13.61
C THR A 210 10.80 3.48 14.67
N ASP A 211 11.03 4.55 15.42
CA ASP A 211 12.13 4.63 16.39
C ASP A 211 12.07 3.53 17.46
N ALA A 212 10.88 3.29 18.02
CA ALA A 212 10.68 2.23 19.02
C ALA A 212 10.91 0.82 18.42
N LEU A 213 10.57 0.63 17.16
CA LEU A 213 10.83 -0.62 16.44
C LEU A 213 12.33 -0.86 16.25
N LEU A 214 13.06 0.15 15.76
CA LEU A 214 14.50 0.02 15.52
C LEU A 214 15.29 -0.12 16.82
N ALA A 215 14.84 0.55 17.90
CA ALA A 215 15.41 0.34 19.24
C ALA A 215 15.21 -1.10 19.73
N LEU A 216 14.00 -1.66 19.61
CA LEU A 216 13.73 -3.06 19.95
C LEU A 216 14.56 -4.01 19.07
N ALA A 217 14.64 -3.75 17.77
CA ALA A 217 15.41 -4.57 16.84
C ALA A 217 16.90 -4.66 17.25
N ALA A 218 17.48 -3.54 17.67
CA ALA A 218 18.86 -3.50 18.18
C ALA A 218 18.98 -4.21 19.54
N GLU A 219 18.01 -4.04 20.45
CA GLU A 219 18.00 -4.66 21.78
C GLU A 219 17.97 -6.19 21.72
N VAL A 220 17.13 -6.74 20.83
CA VAL A 220 16.95 -8.20 20.73
C VAL A 220 17.88 -8.84 19.71
N ASP A 221 18.78 -8.10 19.08
CA ASP A 221 19.65 -8.57 17.98
C ASP A 221 18.81 -9.23 16.87
N ALA A 222 17.84 -8.48 16.36
CA ALA A 222 16.93 -8.96 15.33
C ALA A 222 17.62 -9.07 13.95
N ASP A 223 17.12 -9.96 13.10
CA ASP A 223 17.52 -10.09 11.70
C ASP A 223 16.71 -9.17 10.79
N LEU A 224 15.47 -8.85 11.20
CA LEU A 224 14.52 -8.05 10.45
C LEU A 224 13.63 -7.24 11.39
N ALA A 225 13.38 -6.00 11.04
CA ALA A 225 12.36 -5.16 11.67
C ALA A 225 11.17 -4.97 10.71
N ILE A 226 9.94 -5.09 11.22
CA ILE A 226 8.71 -4.99 10.43
C ILE A 226 7.78 -3.97 11.09
N ALA A 227 7.34 -2.96 10.33
CA ALA A 227 6.27 -2.06 10.75
C ALA A 227 5.06 -2.19 9.83
N LEU A 228 3.87 -2.25 10.42
CA LEU A 228 2.59 -2.17 9.70
C LEU A 228 1.93 -0.83 10.00
N ASP A 229 1.16 -0.29 9.06
CA ASP A 229 0.25 0.82 9.35
C ASP A 229 -1.01 0.32 10.10
N PRO A 230 -1.85 1.21 10.66
CA PRO A 230 -2.91 0.80 11.58
C PRO A 230 -3.94 -0.18 11.04
N ASP A 231 -4.23 -0.19 9.74
CA ASP A 231 -5.13 -1.15 9.11
C ASP A 231 -4.38 -2.29 8.39
N ALA A 232 -3.04 -2.32 8.55
CA ALA A 232 -2.13 -3.37 8.11
C ALA A 232 -2.18 -3.70 6.61
N ASP A 233 -2.58 -2.72 5.79
CA ASP A 233 -2.48 -2.88 4.33
C ASP A 233 -1.06 -2.50 3.82
N ARG A 234 -0.22 -1.83 4.64
CA ARG A 234 1.17 -1.46 4.34
C ARG A 234 2.17 -2.19 5.22
N CYS A 235 3.39 -2.36 4.67
CA CYS A 235 4.50 -3.00 5.37
C CYS A 235 5.80 -2.24 5.09
N ALA A 236 6.50 -1.82 6.14
CA ALA A 236 7.85 -1.28 6.05
C ALA A 236 8.86 -2.26 6.66
N LEU A 237 10.03 -2.37 6.07
CA LEU A 237 11.10 -3.25 6.50
C LEU A 237 12.29 -2.43 7.00
N GLY A 238 12.82 -2.80 8.16
CA GLY A 238 14.09 -2.29 8.68
C GLY A 238 15.15 -3.39 8.66
N VAL A 239 16.38 -3.01 8.36
CA VAL A 239 17.53 -3.91 8.27
C VAL A 239 18.74 -3.33 8.99
N PRO A 240 19.63 -4.17 9.57
CA PRO A 240 20.90 -3.70 10.08
C PRO A 240 21.85 -3.37 8.93
N GLY A 241 22.51 -2.21 9.02
CA GLY A 241 23.62 -1.85 8.14
C GLY A 241 24.93 -2.54 8.53
N PRO A 242 25.99 -2.35 7.74
CA PRO A 242 27.32 -2.95 8.00
C PRO A 242 27.94 -2.55 9.34
N ASP A 243 27.60 -1.37 9.84
CA ASP A 243 28.05 -0.80 11.12
C ASP A 243 27.09 -1.10 12.28
N ALA A 244 26.15 -2.03 12.08
CA ALA A 244 25.07 -2.37 12.99
C ALA A 244 24.06 -1.22 13.26
N THR A 245 24.12 -0.13 12.51
CA THR A 245 23.06 0.87 12.53
C THR A 245 21.84 0.37 11.76
N TRP A 246 20.66 0.56 12.32
CA TRP A 246 19.41 0.15 11.68
C TRP A 246 18.91 1.25 10.73
N ARG A 247 18.44 0.85 9.55
CA ARG A 247 17.70 1.74 8.65
C ARG A 247 16.43 1.07 8.13
N MET A 248 15.42 1.89 7.86
CA MET A 248 14.26 1.44 7.10
C MET A 248 14.60 1.40 5.61
N LEU A 249 14.12 0.35 4.92
CA LEU A 249 14.12 0.30 3.47
C LEU A 249 13.02 1.22 2.92
N SER A 250 13.29 1.85 1.78
CA SER A 250 12.23 2.56 1.06
C SER A 250 11.19 1.60 0.50
N GLY A 251 10.01 2.14 0.14
CA GLY A 251 8.97 1.34 -0.51
C GLY A 251 9.44 0.76 -1.85
N ASP A 252 10.27 1.50 -2.59
CA ASP A 252 10.87 1.00 -3.83
C ASP A 252 11.88 -0.13 -3.60
N GLU A 253 12.78 -0.01 -2.60
CA GLU A 253 13.72 -1.08 -2.25
C GLU A 253 12.98 -2.36 -1.85
N THR A 254 11.99 -2.25 -0.98
CA THR A 254 11.15 -3.38 -0.56
C THR A 254 10.35 -3.94 -1.74
N GLY A 255 9.76 -3.06 -2.55
CA GLY A 255 8.95 -3.43 -3.71
C GLY A 255 9.73 -4.24 -4.75
N VAL A 256 10.95 -3.82 -5.04
CA VAL A 256 11.84 -4.52 -6.00
C VAL A 256 12.31 -5.86 -5.43
N LEU A 257 12.66 -5.92 -4.13
CA LEU A 257 13.06 -7.17 -3.46
C LEU A 257 11.95 -8.23 -3.50
N LEU A 258 10.72 -7.84 -3.19
CA LEU A 258 9.57 -8.75 -3.21
C LEU A 258 9.23 -9.21 -4.64
N GLY A 259 9.28 -8.29 -5.61
CA GLY A 259 9.05 -8.60 -7.01
C GLY A 259 10.10 -9.56 -7.58
N ASP A 260 11.39 -9.30 -7.30
CA ASP A 260 12.49 -10.19 -7.65
C ASP A 260 12.32 -11.59 -7.02
N HIS A 261 11.99 -11.63 -5.72
CA HIS A 261 11.79 -12.90 -5.02
C HIS A 261 10.70 -13.74 -5.65
N LEU A 262 9.53 -13.16 -5.93
CA LEU A 262 8.41 -13.87 -6.54
C LEU A 262 8.76 -14.37 -7.94
N LEU A 263 9.38 -13.54 -8.79
CA LEU A 263 9.78 -13.92 -10.14
C LEU A 263 10.86 -15.00 -10.13
N ARG A 264 11.85 -14.89 -9.23
CA ARG A 264 12.91 -15.88 -9.05
C ARG A 264 12.41 -17.24 -8.57
N CYS A 265 11.43 -17.26 -7.66
CA CYS A 265 10.78 -18.50 -7.22
C CYS A 265 9.97 -19.17 -8.35
N GLY A 266 9.51 -18.41 -9.33
CA GLY A 266 8.85 -18.92 -10.52
C GLY A 266 7.50 -19.58 -10.26
N GLY A 267 7.13 -20.51 -11.17
CA GLY A 267 5.85 -21.24 -11.10
C GLY A 267 4.68 -20.49 -11.72
N TYR A 268 4.95 -19.39 -12.44
CA TYR A 268 3.95 -18.60 -13.14
C TYR A 268 4.02 -18.83 -14.65
N THR A 269 2.86 -18.82 -15.29
CA THR A 269 2.75 -18.80 -16.75
C THR A 269 2.44 -17.38 -17.20
N ASP A 270 3.29 -16.80 -18.06
CA ASP A 270 3.16 -15.44 -18.59
C ASP A 270 2.88 -14.39 -17.49
N PRO A 271 3.77 -14.26 -16.46
CA PRO A 271 3.53 -13.40 -15.32
C PRO A 271 3.56 -11.92 -15.72
N LEU A 272 2.65 -11.15 -15.14
CA LEU A 272 2.67 -9.69 -15.17
C LEU A 272 3.03 -9.17 -13.78
N VAL A 273 3.96 -8.24 -13.72
CA VAL A 273 4.19 -7.41 -12.52
C VAL A 273 3.84 -5.97 -12.83
N ALA A 274 3.35 -5.23 -11.84
CA ALA A 274 2.91 -3.85 -12.03
C ALA A 274 3.40 -2.92 -10.93
N THR A 275 3.63 -1.66 -11.30
CA THR A 275 3.90 -0.59 -10.34
C THR A 275 3.26 0.72 -10.80
N THR A 276 3.43 1.80 -10.03
CA THR A 276 2.91 3.10 -10.42
C THR A 276 3.91 3.89 -11.26
N VAL A 277 3.41 4.87 -12.01
CA VAL A 277 4.25 5.80 -12.79
C VAL A 277 5.21 6.64 -11.93
N VAL A 278 5.03 6.67 -10.62
CA VAL A 278 5.86 7.41 -9.66
C VAL A 278 6.84 6.51 -8.89
N SER A 279 6.65 5.20 -8.89
CA SER A 279 7.55 4.23 -8.25
C SER A 279 8.80 4.01 -9.11
N SER A 280 9.85 3.38 -8.56
CA SER A 280 11.09 3.09 -9.27
C SER A 280 10.87 2.26 -10.55
N SER A 281 11.56 2.59 -11.61
CA SER A 281 11.58 1.83 -12.86
C SER A 281 12.36 0.51 -12.78
N MET A 282 13.02 0.23 -11.64
CA MET A 282 13.86 -0.96 -11.47
C MET A 282 13.07 -2.27 -11.59
N LEU A 283 11.81 -2.31 -11.11
CA LEU A 283 10.96 -3.49 -11.28
C LEU A 283 10.78 -3.89 -12.75
N GLY A 284 10.70 -2.91 -13.65
CA GLY A 284 10.63 -3.16 -15.09
C GLY A 284 11.89 -3.85 -15.64
N ARG A 285 13.08 -3.47 -15.13
CA ARG A 285 14.35 -4.13 -15.48
C ARG A 285 14.43 -5.56 -14.94
N VAL A 286 13.99 -5.75 -13.71
CA VAL A 286 13.89 -7.08 -13.08
C VAL A 286 12.91 -7.95 -13.85
N ALA A 287 11.74 -7.46 -14.19
CA ALA A 287 10.74 -8.20 -14.98
C ALA A 287 11.32 -8.64 -16.33
N GLN A 288 11.99 -7.74 -17.04
CA GLN A 288 12.65 -8.05 -18.31
C GLN A 288 13.68 -9.18 -18.18
N ALA A 289 14.47 -9.18 -17.11
CA ALA A 289 15.48 -10.20 -16.87
C ALA A 289 14.88 -11.60 -16.64
N TYR A 290 13.68 -11.67 -16.06
CA TYR A 290 12.94 -12.93 -15.88
C TYR A 290 11.96 -13.27 -17.02
N GLY A 291 11.91 -12.48 -18.09
CA GLY A 291 10.96 -12.66 -19.18
C GLY A 291 9.50 -12.42 -18.76
N ALA A 292 9.28 -11.68 -17.69
CA ALA A 292 7.96 -11.29 -17.22
C ALA A 292 7.47 -10.02 -17.93
N ARG A 293 6.15 -9.88 -18.05
CA ARG A 293 5.53 -8.64 -18.51
C ARG A 293 5.55 -7.60 -17.39
N TYR A 294 5.63 -6.34 -17.78
CA TYR A 294 5.64 -5.21 -16.86
C TYR A 294 4.61 -4.16 -17.27
N ALA A 295 3.90 -3.61 -16.30
CA ALA A 295 2.95 -2.51 -16.50
C ALA A 295 3.22 -1.37 -15.51
N GLU A 296 3.22 -0.15 -16.02
CA GLU A 296 3.11 1.08 -15.22
C GLU A 296 1.66 1.54 -15.21
N THR A 297 1.13 1.84 -14.03
CA THR A 297 -0.24 2.30 -13.84
C THR A 297 -0.26 3.69 -13.17
N LEU A 298 -1.42 4.32 -13.12
CA LEU A 298 -1.62 5.48 -12.25
C LEU A 298 -1.46 5.09 -10.77
N THR A 299 -1.24 6.07 -9.92
CA THR A 299 -1.11 5.86 -8.46
C THR A 299 -2.41 5.35 -7.85
N GLY A 300 -2.27 4.41 -6.94
CA GLY A 300 -3.35 3.77 -6.20
C GLY A 300 -3.61 2.33 -6.65
N PHE A 301 -3.82 1.47 -5.67
CA PHE A 301 -3.95 0.02 -5.90
C PHE A 301 -5.13 -0.36 -6.80
N LYS A 302 -6.18 0.47 -6.82
CA LYS A 302 -7.29 0.28 -7.77
C LYS A 302 -6.84 0.19 -9.23
N TRP A 303 -5.69 0.78 -9.59
CA TRP A 303 -5.10 0.71 -10.92
C TRP A 303 -4.10 -0.43 -11.06
N ILE A 304 -3.23 -0.63 -10.05
CA ILE A 304 -2.22 -1.70 -10.04
C ILE A 304 -2.86 -3.05 -10.26
N VAL A 305 -3.90 -3.39 -9.51
CA VAL A 305 -4.57 -4.68 -9.62
C VAL A 305 -5.40 -4.86 -10.90
N ARG A 306 -5.51 -3.78 -11.69
CA ARG A 306 -6.13 -3.77 -13.02
C ARG A 306 -5.10 -3.57 -14.15
N GLY A 307 -3.82 -3.67 -13.86
CA GLY A 307 -2.73 -3.50 -14.83
C GLY A 307 -2.74 -4.52 -15.99
N GLY A 308 -3.45 -5.62 -15.85
CA GLY A 308 -3.66 -6.60 -16.93
C GLY A 308 -3.85 -8.04 -16.43
N PRO A 309 -4.17 -8.95 -17.35
CA PRO A 309 -4.30 -10.36 -17.03
C PRO A 309 -2.93 -10.97 -16.68
N GLY A 310 -2.92 -11.97 -15.80
CA GLY A 310 -1.69 -12.64 -15.36
C GLY A 310 -0.91 -11.86 -14.29
N LEU A 311 -1.51 -10.84 -13.65
CA LEU A 311 -0.88 -10.13 -12.55
C LEU A 311 -0.54 -11.11 -11.42
N VAL A 312 0.74 -11.17 -11.07
CA VAL A 312 1.28 -11.99 -9.97
C VAL A 312 1.81 -11.14 -8.82
N TYR A 313 2.15 -9.89 -9.10
CA TYR A 313 2.70 -8.95 -8.13
C TYR A 313 2.46 -7.51 -8.56
N GLY A 314 2.26 -6.63 -7.58
CA GLY A 314 2.27 -5.19 -7.80
C GLY A 314 2.63 -4.43 -6.53
N TYR A 315 3.27 -3.25 -6.70
CA TYR A 315 3.59 -2.38 -5.57
C TYR A 315 3.45 -0.90 -5.89
N GLU A 316 3.29 -0.09 -4.86
CA GLU A 316 3.47 1.35 -4.86
C GLU A 316 4.55 1.76 -3.86
N GLU A 317 5.31 2.82 -4.19
CA GLU A 317 6.43 3.32 -3.39
C GLU A 317 6.05 3.69 -1.95
N ALA A 318 4.77 3.98 -1.73
CA ALA A 318 4.21 4.30 -0.41
C ALA A 318 3.92 3.03 0.44
N LEU A 319 4.86 2.09 0.50
CA LEU A 319 4.86 0.87 1.32
C LEU A 319 3.72 -0.13 1.03
N GLY A 320 3.08 -0.06 -0.13
CA GLY A 320 1.97 -0.94 -0.49
C GLY A 320 2.40 -2.07 -1.43
N TYR A 321 2.07 -3.31 -1.10
CA TYR A 321 2.44 -4.50 -1.88
C TYR A 321 1.27 -5.46 -2.01
N CYS A 322 0.95 -5.86 -3.23
CA CYS A 322 0.03 -6.95 -3.54
C CYS A 322 0.85 -8.16 -3.96
N VAL A 323 1.08 -9.08 -3.05
CA VAL A 323 1.94 -10.27 -3.25
C VAL A 323 1.16 -11.52 -3.64
N ASP A 324 -0.16 -11.49 -3.50
CA ASP A 324 -1.07 -12.57 -3.88
C ASP A 324 -2.40 -12.03 -4.43
N PRO A 325 -2.43 -11.48 -5.65
CA PRO A 325 -3.63 -10.90 -6.23
C PRO A 325 -4.77 -11.91 -6.45
N ASN A 326 -4.50 -13.21 -6.31
CA ASN A 326 -5.53 -14.24 -6.34
C ASN A 326 -6.33 -14.31 -5.04
N ALA A 327 -5.78 -13.90 -3.92
CA ALA A 327 -6.45 -13.85 -2.62
C ALA A 327 -6.90 -12.43 -2.28
N VAL A 328 -5.98 -11.46 -2.29
CA VAL A 328 -6.22 -10.06 -1.95
C VAL A 328 -5.87 -9.19 -3.15
N ARG A 329 -6.85 -8.50 -3.73
CA ARG A 329 -6.64 -7.56 -4.85
C ARG A 329 -6.50 -6.13 -4.36
N ASP A 330 -5.62 -5.95 -3.42
CA ASP A 330 -5.20 -4.70 -2.82
C ASP A 330 -3.83 -4.88 -2.19
N LYS A 331 -3.35 -3.88 -1.47
CA LYS A 331 -2.21 -3.98 -0.57
C LYS A 331 -2.49 -5.00 0.54
N ASP A 332 -1.51 -5.82 0.82
CA ASP A 332 -1.54 -6.76 1.93
C ASP A 332 -0.20 -6.72 2.67
N GLY A 333 -0.14 -5.88 3.71
CA GLY A 333 1.07 -5.70 4.51
C GLY A 333 1.45 -6.96 5.29
N ILE A 334 0.47 -7.78 5.68
CA ILE A 334 0.69 -9.02 6.43
C ILE A 334 1.31 -10.08 5.51
N ALA A 335 0.75 -10.29 4.33
CA ALA A 335 1.30 -11.21 3.34
C ALA A 335 2.69 -10.76 2.86
N ALA A 336 2.89 -9.44 2.68
CA ALA A 336 4.19 -8.87 2.34
C ALA A 336 5.24 -9.10 3.43
N ALA A 337 4.87 -8.96 4.72
CA ALA A 337 5.75 -9.24 5.85
C ALA A 337 6.20 -10.71 5.87
N VAL A 338 5.28 -11.65 5.66
CA VAL A 338 5.60 -13.09 5.62
C VAL A 338 6.51 -13.40 4.44
N LEU A 339 6.25 -12.83 3.25
CA LEU A 339 7.08 -13.05 2.06
C LEU A 339 8.48 -12.43 2.20
N ALA A 340 8.60 -11.24 2.79
CA ALA A 340 9.88 -10.60 3.07
C ALA A 340 10.72 -11.42 4.05
N THR A 341 10.07 -12.01 5.04
CA THR A 341 10.71 -12.90 6.02
C THR A 341 11.22 -14.18 5.35
N ASP A 342 10.44 -14.79 4.44
CA ASP A 342 10.86 -15.95 3.63
C ASP A 342 12.05 -15.63 2.73
N LEU A 343 12.03 -14.46 2.07
CA LEU A 343 13.15 -13.97 1.26
C LEU A 343 14.43 -13.86 2.11
N LEU A 344 14.37 -13.16 3.24
CA LEU A 344 15.54 -12.99 4.12
C LEU A 344 16.04 -14.33 4.64
N ALA A 345 15.15 -15.23 5.08
CA ALA A 345 15.53 -16.55 5.57
C ALA A 345 16.31 -17.34 4.51
N GLY A 346 15.86 -17.29 3.26
CA GLY A 346 16.56 -17.89 2.13
C GLY A 346 17.94 -17.28 1.87
N LEU A 347 18.07 -15.96 1.98
CA LEU A 347 19.36 -15.26 1.84
C LEU A 347 20.33 -15.61 2.98
N ARG A 348 19.84 -15.56 4.24
CA ARG A 348 20.64 -15.89 5.43
C ARG A 348 21.16 -17.32 5.43
N ALA A 349 20.42 -18.27 4.89
CA ALA A 349 20.87 -19.65 4.72
C ALA A 349 22.14 -19.76 3.83
N HIS A 350 22.44 -18.70 3.06
CA HIS A 350 23.64 -18.59 2.22
C HIS A 350 24.59 -17.47 2.69
N GLY A 351 24.44 -17.00 3.93
CA GLY A 351 25.29 -15.96 4.52
C GLY A 351 25.08 -14.56 3.91
N ARG A 352 23.88 -14.29 3.36
CA ARG A 352 23.56 -13.05 2.65
C ARG A 352 22.45 -12.27 3.35
N THR A 353 22.35 -10.98 3.05
CA THR A 353 21.38 -10.02 3.58
C THR A 353 20.46 -9.49 2.48
N LEU A 354 19.42 -8.75 2.87
CA LEU A 354 18.59 -7.99 1.91
C LEU A 354 19.42 -6.90 1.21
N LEU A 355 20.38 -6.28 1.91
CA LEU A 355 21.28 -5.29 1.31
C LEU A 355 22.16 -5.90 0.24
N ASP A 356 22.74 -7.09 0.47
CA ASP A 356 23.50 -7.80 -0.56
C ASP A 356 22.64 -8.10 -1.79
N ARG A 357 21.35 -8.41 -1.61
CA ARG A 357 20.47 -8.63 -2.75
C ARG A 357 20.15 -7.34 -3.50
N LEU A 358 19.96 -6.22 -2.81
CA LEU A 358 19.81 -4.91 -3.45
C LEU A 358 21.06 -4.53 -4.23
N ASP A 359 22.26 -4.82 -3.69
CA ASP A 359 23.53 -4.57 -4.35
C ASP A 359 23.68 -5.37 -5.65
N GLU A 360 23.29 -6.64 -5.64
CA GLU A 360 23.27 -7.47 -6.84
C GLU A 360 22.30 -6.98 -7.90
N LEU A 361 21.12 -6.54 -7.49
CA LEU A 361 20.11 -5.97 -8.39
C LEU A 361 20.63 -4.66 -9.00
N ALA A 362 21.28 -3.81 -8.18
CA ALA A 362 21.88 -2.57 -8.66
C ALA A 362 23.06 -2.85 -9.61
N ALA A 363 23.91 -3.83 -9.32
CA ALA A 363 25.02 -4.23 -10.19
C ALA A 363 24.52 -4.75 -11.56
N ALA A 364 23.40 -5.47 -11.56
CA ALA A 364 22.82 -6.06 -12.79
C ALA A 364 22.01 -5.07 -13.63
N HIS A 365 21.33 -4.10 -13.00
CA HIS A 365 20.32 -3.27 -13.65
C HIS A 365 20.61 -1.76 -13.60
N GLY A 366 21.65 -1.35 -12.89
CA GLY A 366 21.98 0.04 -12.58
C GLY A 366 21.49 0.45 -11.19
N VAL A 367 22.08 1.50 -10.66
CA VAL A 367 21.64 2.13 -9.40
C VAL A 367 20.40 2.98 -9.69
N HIS A 368 19.29 2.66 -9.10
CA HIS A 368 18.05 3.42 -9.15
C HIS A 368 17.85 4.14 -7.82
N LEU A 369 17.93 5.46 -7.80
CA LEU A 369 17.65 6.27 -6.63
C LEU A 369 16.39 7.11 -6.86
N THR A 370 15.45 7.03 -5.91
CA THR A 370 14.20 7.79 -5.93
C THR A 370 14.16 8.80 -4.79
N ALA A 371 13.46 9.91 -5.02
CA ALA A 371 13.16 10.91 -4.01
C ALA A 371 11.81 11.58 -4.26
N GLY A 372 11.16 12.01 -3.17
CA GLY A 372 9.95 12.82 -3.22
C GLY A 372 10.21 14.27 -2.83
N VAL A 373 9.54 15.20 -3.52
CA VAL A 373 9.43 16.61 -3.14
C VAL A 373 7.95 16.95 -3.03
N SER A 374 7.55 17.52 -1.90
CA SER A 374 6.18 17.97 -1.66
C SER A 374 6.18 19.46 -1.39
N LEU A 375 5.47 20.22 -2.21
CA LEU A 375 5.32 21.66 -2.04
C LEU A 375 3.87 21.99 -1.70
N ARG A 376 3.66 22.70 -0.59
CA ARG A 376 2.35 23.24 -0.25
C ARG A 376 2.06 24.41 -1.16
N MET A 377 0.97 24.35 -1.92
CA MET A 377 0.58 25.36 -2.90
C MET A 377 -0.94 25.50 -2.92
N GLU A 378 -1.41 26.73 -3.13
CA GLU A 378 -2.83 26.96 -3.41
C GLU A 378 -3.25 26.26 -4.71
N PRO A 379 -4.50 25.76 -4.83
CA PRO A 379 -4.94 25.00 -5.98
C PRO A 379 -4.72 25.72 -7.34
N SER A 380 -4.96 27.03 -7.40
CA SER A 380 -4.75 27.83 -8.63
C SER A 380 -3.28 27.93 -9.02
N ALA A 381 -2.38 28.13 -8.07
CA ALA A 381 -0.93 28.19 -8.32
C ALA A 381 -0.39 26.82 -8.75
N ARG A 382 -0.86 25.76 -8.10
CA ARG A 382 -0.54 24.37 -8.44
C ARG A 382 -0.94 24.04 -9.89
N ASP A 383 -2.18 24.36 -10.26
CA ASP A 383 -2.71 24.04 -11.59
C ASP A 383 -2.01 24.89 -12.66
N ALA A 384 -1.65 26.14 -12.36
CA ALA A 384 -0.85 27.01 -13.22
C ALA A 384 0.58 26.45 -13.44
N ALA A 385 1.25 25.97 -12.37
CA ALA A 385 2.58 25.37 -12.48
C ALA A 385 2.57 24.12 -13.38
N VAL A 386 1.57 23.22 -13.19
CA VAL A 386 1.40 22.04 -14.05
C VAL A 386 1.10 22.41 -15.50
N ALA A 387 0.27 23.43 -15.72
CA ALA A 387 -0.06 23.90 -17.08
C ALA A 387 1.17 24.49 -17.77
N ARG A 388 1.94 25.34 -17.08
CA ARG A 388 3.16 25.98 -17.59
C ARG A 388 4.20 24.93 -17.99
N LEU A 389 4.57 24.04 -17.07
CA LEU A 389 5.54 22.97 -17.36
C LEU A 389 5.08 22.03 -18.47
N GLY A 390 3.77 21.86 -18.62
CA GLY A 390 3.20 21.05 -19.70
C GLY A 390 3.17 21.73 -21.06
N ALA A 391 3.19 23.06 -21.09
CA ALA A 391 3.23 23.87 -22.35
C ALA A 391 4.68 24.14 -22.79
N GLU A 392 5.56 24.41 -21.84
CA GLU A 392 6.95 24.77 -22.06
C GLU A 392 7.86 23.90 -21.16
N PRO A 393 8.14 22.65 -21.58
CA PRO A 393 9.03 21.78 -20.82
C PRO A 393 10.45 22.37 -20.78
N PRO A 394 11.18 22.18 -19.67
CA PRO A 394 12.57 22.63 -19.58
C PRO A 394 13.43 22.02 -20.68
N GLU A 395 14.47 22.75 -21.09
CA GLU A 395 15.39 22.29 -22.16
C GLU A 395 15.98 20.91 -21.84
N GLY A 396 15.98 20.03 -22.84
CA GLY A 396 16.50 18.66 -22.71
C GLY A 396 15.55 17.63 -22.09
N TRP A 397 14.33 18.03 -21.70
CA TRP A 397 13.32 17.12 -21.20
C TRP A 397 12.28 16.73 -22.27
N GLU A 398 12.04 15.44 -22.39
CA GLU A 398 10.87 14.90 -23.09
C GLU A 398 9.70 14.81 -22.11
N ILE A 399 8.50 15.18 -22.56
CA ILE A 399 7.30 15.20 -21.73
C ILE A 399 6.21 14.30 -22.30
N ASP A 400 5.54 13.57 -21.43
CA ASP A 400 4.27 12.90 -21.69
C ASP A 400 3.29 13.05 -20.52
N ARG A 401 2.02 12.69 -20.75
CA ARG A 401 0.94 12.81 -19.78
C ARG A 401 0.28 11.46 -19.55
N PRO A 402 0.71 10.69 -18.53
CA PRO A 402 0.06 9.44 -18.16
C PRO A 402 -1.42 9.60 -17.76
N ALA A 403 -1.80 10.79 -17.25
CA ALA A 403 -3.16 11.22 -17.01
C ALA A 403 -3.28 12.74 -17.21
N PRO A 404 -4.50 13.30 -17.32
CA PRO A 404 -4.69 14.74 -17.56
C PRO A 404 -3.98 15.65 -16.55
N ASP A 405 -3.89 15.22 -15.30
CA ASP A 405 -3.28 15.94 -14.17
C ASP A 405 -1.89 15.42 -13.77
N VAL A 406 -1.31 14.50 -14.55
CA VAL A 406 0.01 13.91 -14.29
C VAL A 406 0.96 14.27 -15.42
N LEU A 407 2.04 14.97 -15.11
CA LEU A 407 3.14 15.22 -16.03
C LEU A 407 4.28 14.25 -15.72
N ARG A 408 4.83 13.64 -16.78
CA ARG A 408 6.07 12.86 -16.67
C ARG A 408 7.09 13.44 -17.63
N LEU A 409 8.24 13.84 -17.09
CA LEU A 409 9.37 14.36 -17.81
C LEU A 409 10.50 13.35 -17.75
N ARG A 410 11.23 13.16 -18.85
CA ARG A 410 12.34 12.21 -18.97
C ARG A 410 13.48 12.83 -19.73
N ARG A 411 14.71 12.55 -19.26
CA ARG A 411 15.95 12.76 -19.99
C ARG A 411 16.92 11.60 -19.67
N ALA A 412 18.10 11.57 -20.28
CA ALA A 412 19.03 10.44 -20.12
C ALA A 412 19.32 10.11 -18.66
N GLY A 413 18.81 8.96 -18.18
CA GLY A 413 18.99 8.45 -16.81
C GLY A 413 18.23 9.23 -15.73
N GLU A 414 17.27 10.07 -16.08
CA GLU A 414 16.47 10.84 -15.13
C GLU A 414 14.99 10.84 -15.49
N ARG A 415 14.15 10.77 -14.48
CA ARG A 415 12.69 10.86 -14.58
C ARG A 415 12.15 11.76 -13.48
N LEU A 416 11.19 12.59 -13.85
CA LEU A 416 10.43 13.44 -12.95
C LEU A 416 8.94 13.25 -13.24
N VAL A 417 8.17 12.92 -12.21
CA VAL A 417 6.71 12.85 -12.31
C VAL A 417 6.09 13.86 -11.37
N ILE A 418 5.29 14.75 -11.92
CA ILE A 418 4.62 15.83 -11.17
C ILE A 418 3.12 15.57 -11.19
N ARG A 419 2.49 15.60 -10.02
CA ARG A 419 1.05 15.47 -9.88
C ARG A 419 0.51 16.25 -8.68
N PRO A 420 -0.72 16.75 -8.74
CA PRO A 420 -1.41 17.28 -7.59
C PRO A 420 -1.69 16.18 -6.55
N SER A 421 -1.70 16.53 -5.26
CA SER A 421 -2.25 15.65 -4.23
C SER A 421 -3.77 15.63 -4.35
N GLY A 422 -4.39 14.45 -4.28
CA GLY A 422 -5.86 14.31 -4.34
C GLY A 422 -6.57 14.75 -3.06
N THR A 423 -5.86 14.85 -1.93
CA THR A 423 -6.45 15.06 -0.60
C THR A 423 -5.94 16.33 0.12
N GLU A 424 -4.82 16.90 -0.32
CA GLU A 424 -4.16 18.03 0.34
C GLU A 424 -3.78 19.11 -0.67
N PRO A 425 -3.69 20.39 -0.26
CA PRO A 425 -3.22 21.49 -1.11
C PRO A 425 -1.69 21.40 -1.29
N LYS A 426 -1.24 20.37 -2.02
CA LYS A 426 0.16 20.07 -2.28
C LYS A 426 0.37 19.67 -3.74
N LEU A 427 1.49 20.08 -4.31
CA LEU A 427 2.05 19.53 -5.53
C LEU A 427 3.14 18.53 -5.14
N LYS A 428 3.08 17.32 -5.67
CA LYS A 428 4.07 16.27 -5.43
C LYS A 428 4.91 16.07 -6.69
N ALA A 429 6.22 16.04 -6.51
CA ALA A 429 7.18 15.68 -7.53
C ALA A 429 7.94 14.43 -7.09
N TYR A 430 8.02 13.45 -7.97
CA TYR A 430 8.72 12.19 -7.75
C TYR A 430 9.88 12.13 -8.73
N LEU A 431 11.08 11.98 -8.18
CA LEU A 431 12.33 12.00 -8.90
C LEU A 431 12.93 10.60 -8.92
N GLU A 432 13.51 10.22 -10.05
CA GLU A 432 14.32 9.02 -10.17
C GLU A 432 15.56 9.32 -10.99
N VAL A 433 16.70 8.85 -10.50
CA VAL A 433 17.99 8.82 -11.21
C VAL A 433 18.38 7.36 -11.41
N VAL A 434 18.76 7.02 -12.63
CA VAL A 434 19.29 5.71 -13.01
C VAL A 434 20.72 5.87 -13.46
N GLU A 435 21.66 5.25 -12.74
CA GLU A 435 23.10 5.31 -13.02
C GLU A 435 23.64 3.92 -13.37
N PRO A 436 24.26 3.74 -14.56
CA PRO A 436 24.89 2.47 -14.91
C PRO A 436 26.07 2.16 -13.98
N VAL A 437 26.27 0.88 -13.66
CA VAL A 437 27.43 0.41 -12.91
C VAL A 437 28.53 0.02 -13.89
N THR A 438 29.52 0.92 -14.09
CA THR A 438 30.64 0.72 -15.01
C THR A 438 31.97 0.52 -14.30
N ASP A 439 32.21 1.27 -13.21
CA ASP A 439 33.50 1.36 -12.53
C ASP A 439 33.45 0.83 -11.09
N GLY A 440 32.34 0.23 -10.70
CA GLY A 440 32.06 -0.25 -9.36
C GLY A 440 30.76 0.30 -8.81
N LEU A 441 30.17 -0.44 -7.86
CA LEU A 441 28.86 -0.12 -7.31
C LEU A 441 28.89 1.16 -6.45
N ASP A 442 29.94 1.35 -5.65
CA ASP A 442 30.08 2.51 -4.76
C ASP A 442 30.25 3.80 -5.56
N ASP A 443 31.04 3.78 -6.63
CA ASP A 443 31.22 4.93 -7.52
C ASP A 443 29.91 5.27 -8.25
N ALA A 444 29.17 4.27 -8.71
CA ALA A 444 27.86 4.47 -9.33
C ALA A 444 26.83 5.05 -8.33
N ARG A 445 26.85 4.61 -7.06
CA ARG A 445 26.02 5.17 -6.00
C ARG A 445 26.37 6.62 -5.69
N ALA A 446 27.66 6.94 -5.61
CA ALA A 446 28.09 8.32 -5.40
C ALA A 446 27.59 9.22 -6.53
N ARG A 447 27.80 8.84 -7.80
CA ARG A 447 27.29 9.60 -8.95
C ARG A 447 25.76 9.74 -8.94
N ALA A 448 25.04 8.66 -8.65
CA ALA A 448 23.58 8.68 -8.56
C ALA A 448 23.09 9.64 -7.46
N THR A 449 23.77 9.65 -6.31
CA THR A 449 23.46 10.53 -5.18
C THR A 449 23.66 12.00 -5.54
N ASP A 450 24.80 12.34 -6.16
CA ASP A 450 25.08 13.71 -6.61
C ASP A 450 24.09 14.18 -7.67
N ARG A 451 23.77 13.33 -8.63
CA ARG A 451 22.76 13.62 -9.66
C ARG A 451 21.37 13.82 -9.08
N LEU A 452 20.96 12.98 -8.11
CA LEU A 452 19.66 13.12 -7.46
C LEU A 452 19.56 14.41 -6.65
N ALA A 453 20.65 14.81 -5.97
CA ALA A 453 20.73 16.08 -5.26
C ALA A 453 20.61 17.28 -6.22
N ALA A 454 21.31 17.24 -7.35
CA ALA A 454 21.21 18.25 -8.38
C ALA A 454 19.81 18.34 -8.99
N LEU A 455 19.21 17.19 -9.34
CA LEU A 455 17.84 17.12 -9.86
C LEU A 455 16.82 17.67 -8.85
N ARG A 456 17.00 17.37 -7.56
CA ARG A 456 16.12 17.90 -6.51
C ARG A 456 16.19 19.42 -6.39
N ALA A 457 17.38 20.02 -6.53
CA ALA A 457 17.57 21.46 -6.52
C ALA A 457 16.95 22.11 -7.77
N GLU A 458 17.16 21.51 -8.96
CA GLU A 458 16.55 21.96 -10.22
C GLU A 458 15.02 21.99 -10.13
N VAL A 459 14.42 20.88 -9.67
CA VAL A 459 12.96 20.77 -9.54
C VAL A 459 12.41 21.75 -8.51
N GLY A 460 13.14 22.02 -7.43
CA GLY A 460 12.78 23.06 -6.45
C GLY A 460 12.65 24.44 -7.10
N GLY A 461 13.56 24.79 -8.00
CA GLY A 461 13.50 26.01 -8.80
C GLY A 461 12.31 26.04 -9.78
N LEU A 462 12.18 24.98 -10.59
CA LEU A 462 11.13 24.85 -11.61
C LEU A 462 9.69 24.97 -11.06
N LEU A 463 9.47 24.52 -9.83
CA LEU A 463 8.15 24.53 -9.19
C LEU A 463 7.86 25.84 -8.43
N GLN A 464 8.87 26.69 -8.17
CA GLN A 464 8.75 27.96 -7.44
C GLN A 464 8.79 29.20 -8.35
N GLU A 465 9.19 29.06 -9.62
CA GLU A 465 9.15 30.15 -10.58
C GLU A 465 7.70 30.60 -10.85
N GLU A 466 7.41 31.90 -10.61
CA GLU A 466 6.12 32.56 -10.85
C GLU A 466 5.84 32.77 -12.35
#